data_12fb675317607d32ba9365d6d6f03ab0
#
_entry.id   12fb675317607d32ba9365d6d6f03ab0
#
_cell.length_a   1.000
_cell.length_b   1.000
_cell.length_c   1.000
_cell.angle_alpha   90.00
_cell.angle_beta   90.00
_cell.angle_gamma   90.00
#
_symmetry.space_group_name_H-M   'P 1'
#
loop_
_entity.id
_entity.type
_entity.pdbx_description
1 polymer ?
#
loop_
_entity_poly.entity_id
_entity_poly.type
_entity_poly.pdbx_seq_one_letter_code
_entity_poly.pdbx_strand_id
1 'polypeptide(L)'
;MLKVYISGPITGTDDYMERFAKAEYDLRQKGYEVINPAAVNENLPASTTWEQYMEMSLCMLRMCNAIYMLKDWRKSAGAAIEHCEAKGKGYEIMEEIAETKEMTEDKKVSKEKDCEYRRQREMKKFKQYFSHIQRKGSDMLWNWLEVNGFFMAPASTKYHGSYPGGLLKHSNNVYQRLLKLTMEEKKRGRKAEKHYHLETIAIVALLHDVCKMDLYKQEESGQQDDKPQYTHQNDFPIGHGEKSVIQIMRFISLTDEEIMAIRWHMGGFDDAVRGGSRDMNNAFGKSKLAVMLHLADMMATYLDEREA
;
A
#
# COMPACT_ATOMS: atom_id res chain seq x y z
N MET A 1 1.95 -33.14 14.02
CA MET A 1 1.48 -31.75 13.82
C MET A 1 -0.02 -31.77 14.08
N LEU A 2 -0.57 -30.83 14.87
CA LEU A 2 -1.98 -30.83 15.21
C LEU A 2 -2.79 -30.30 14.00
N LYS A 3 -3.82 -31.04 13.59
CA LYS A 3 -4.68 -30.67 12.49
C LYS A 3 -5.97 -30.04 13.04
N VAL A 4 -6.24 -28.81 12.65
CA VAL A 4 -7.30 -27.96 13.20
C VAL A 4 -8.37 -27.69 12.14
N TYR A 5 -9.62 -27.89 12.50
CA TYR A 5 -10.78 -27.50 11.70
C TYR A 5 -11.31 -26.15 12.21
N ILE A 6 -11.59 -25.20 11.31
CA ILE A 6 -12.17 -23.91 11.66
C ILE A 6 -13.69 -24.01 11.59
N SER A 7 -14.37 -23.56 12.64
CA SER A 7 -15.83 -23.55 12.73
C SER A 7 -16.36 -22.17 13.14
N GLY A 8 -17.45 -21.74 12.51
CA GLY A 8 -18.06 -20.44 12.79
C GLY A 8 -19.30 -20.14 11.96
N PRO A 9 -19.93 -18.97 12.17
CA PRO A 9 -21.08 -18.54 11.38
C PRO A 9 -20.70 -18.29 9.92
N ILE A 10 -21.42 -18.93 8.99
CA ILE A 10 -21.32 -18.71 7.54
C ILE A 10 -22.63 -18.09 7.04
N THR A 11 -23.77 -18.72 7.35
CA THR A 11 -25.09 -18.27 6.89
C THR A 11 -25.46 -16.95 7.57
N GLY A 12 -25.81 -15.94 6.77
CA GLY A 12 -26.22 -14.63 7.27
C GLY A 12 -25.09 -13.72 7.74
N THR A 13 -23.84 -14.01 7.33
CA THR A 13 -22.64 -13.21 7.63
C THR A 13 -21.96 -12.85 6.32
N ASP A 14 -21.82 -11.56 6.00
CA ASP A 14 -21.23 -11.11 4.73
C ASP A 14 -19.70 -11.21 4.74
N ASP A 15 -19.06 -11.16 5.90
CA ASP A 15 -17.62 -11.15 6.12
C ASP A 15 -17.02 -12.54 6.46
N TYR A 16 -17.80 -13.62 6.34
CA TYR A 16 -17.33 -14.95 6.79
C TYR A 16 -16.07 -15.42 6.09
N MET A 17 -15.93 -15.15 4.79
CA MET A 17 -14.74 -15.55 4.03
C MET A 17 -13.45 -14.91 4.59
N GLU A 18 -13.49 -13.62 4.90
CA GLU A 18 -12.37 -12.89 5.49
C GLU A 18 -12.02 -13.41 6.89
N ARG A 19 -13.04 -13.66 7.71
CA ARG A 19 -12.86 -14.17 9.08
C ARG A 19 -12.24 -15.57 9.08
N PHE A 20 -12.70 -16.47 8.21
CA PHE A 20 -12.14 -17.80 8.08
C PHE A 20 -10.72 -17.78 7.50
N ALA A 21 -10.45 -16.93 6.51
CA ALA A 21 -9.13 -16.77 5.93
C ALA A 21 -8.12 -16.21 6.96
N LYS A 22 -8.54 -15.23 7.76
CA LYS A 22 -7.72 -14.68 8.86
C LYS A 22 -7.37 -15.75 9.88
N ALA A 23 -8.37 -16.50 10.34
CA ALA A 23 -8.16 -17.58 11.31
C ALA A 23 -7.23 -18.68 10.76
N GLU A 24 -7.40 -19.05 9.49
CA GLU A 24 -6.49 -19.99 8.82
C GLU A 24 -5.05 -19.47 8.80
N TYR A 25 -4.85 -18.20 8.42
CA TYR A 25 -3.54 -17.59 8.41
C TYR A 25 -2.89 -17.61 9.81
N ASP A 26 -3.61 -17.17 10.84
CA ASP A 26 -3.11 -17.08 12.22
C ASP A 26 -2.76 -18.46 12.79
N LEU A 27 -3.57 -19.48 12.51
CA LEU A 27 -3.31 -20.86 12.93
C LEU A 27 -2.11 -21.48 12.21
N ARG A 28 -1.95 -21.23 10.91
CA ARG A 28 -0.77 -21.69 10.14
C ARG A 28 0.52 -21.03 10.62
N GLN A 29 0.50 -19.75 11.01
CA GLN A 29 1.66 -19.08 11.61
C GLN A 29 2.07 -19.70 12.96
N LYS A 30 1.13 -20.30 13.68
CA LYS A 30 1.37 -21.05 14.93
C LYS A 30 1.83 -22.50 14.68
N GLY A 31 1.99 -22.91 13.42
CA GLY A 31 2.48 -24.22 13.04
C GLY A 31 1.43 -25.33 12.99
N TYR A 32 0.12 -25.00 12.92
CA TYR A 32 -0.95 -25.97 12.75
C TYR A 32 -1.18 -26.34 11.28
N GLU A 33 -1.62 -27.58 11.02
CA GLU A 33 -2.29 -27.90 9.77
C GLU A 33 -3.76 -27.50 9.84
N VAL A 34 -4.27 -26.77 8.86
CA VAL A 34 -5.60 -26.15 8.97
C VAL A 34 -6.52 -26.63 7.84
N ILE A 35 -7.74 -27.02 8.20
CA ILE A 35 -8.85 -27.24 7.28
C ILE A 35 -9.84 -26.06 7.44
N ASN A 36 -10.00 -25.29 6.36
CA ASN A 36 -10.92 -24.17 6.27
C ASN A 36 -12.13 -24.56 5.42
N PRO A 37 -13.29 -24.83 6.01
CA PRO A 37 -14.48 -25.24 5.27
C PRO A 37 -15.04 -24.13 4.38
N ALA A 38 -14.85 -22.87 4.72
CA ALA A 38 -15.34 -21.76 3.90
C ALA A 38 -14.66 -21.76 2.52
N ALA A 39 -13.34 -21.96 2.47
CA ALA A 39 -12.59 -22.05 1.23
C ALA A 39 -12.95 -23.28 0.38
N VAL A 40 -13.30 -24.40 1.01
CA VAL A 40 -13.78 -25.61 0.30
C VAL A 40 -15.17 -25.40 -0.27
N ASN A 41 -16.06 -24.78 0.49
CA ASN A 41 -17.45 -24.57 0.15
C ASN A 41 -17.64 -23.53 -0.97
N GLU A 42 -16.69 -22.63 -1.19
CA GLU A 42 -16.73 -21.61 -2.24
C GLU A 42 -16.93 -22.19 -3.65
N ASN A 43 -16.41 -23.40 -3.88
CA ASN A 43 -16.46 -24.07 -5.18
C ASN A 43 -17.63 -25.04 -5.35
N LEU A 44 -18.56 -25.10 -4.39
CA LEU A 44 -19.71 -25.98 -4.47
C LEU A 44 -20.84 -25.35 -5.32
N PRO A 45 -21.65 -26.18 -6.02
CA PRO A 45 -22.79 -25.68 -6.76
C PRO A 45 -23.78 -24.91 -5.89
N ALA A 46 -24.40 -23.87 -6.42
CA ALA A 46 -25.40 -23.06 -5.73
C ALA A 46 -26.66 -23.88 -5.30
N SER A 47 -26.85 -25.06 -5.88
CA SER A 47 -27.92 -26.00 -5.51
C SER A 47 -27.59 -26.88 -4.30
N THR A 48 -26.41 -26.74 -3.71
CA THR A 48 -25.98 -27.52 -2.53
C THR A 48 -26.84 -27.16 -1.33
N THR A 49 -27.49 -28.16 -0.74
CA THR A 49 -28.40 -27.95 0.43
C THR A 49 -27.61 -27.78 1.72
N TRP A 50 -28.25 -27.21 2.73
CA TRP A 50 -27.64 -27.03 4.05
C TRP A 50 -27.21 -28.38 4.67
N GLU A 51 -28.01 -29.43 4.49
CA GLU A 51 -27.69 -30.78 4.97
C GLU A 51 -26.41 -31.32 4.30
N GLN A 52 -26.26 -31.11 2.98
CA GLN A 52 -25.07 -31.51 2.23
C GLN A 52 -23.82 -30.75 2.71
N TYR A 53 -23.94 -29.44 2.95
CA TYR A 53 -22.87 -28.65 3.56
C TYR A 53 -22.47 -29.22 4.92
N MET A 54 -23.43 -29.56 5.78
CA MET A 54 -23.16 -30.12 7.10
C MET A 54 -22.51 -31.49 7.06
N GLU A 55 -22.92 -32.37 6.14
CA GLU A 55 -22.26 -33.67 5.96
C GLU A 55 -20.78 -33.51 5.57
N MET A 56 -20.49 -32.63 4.63
CA MET A 56 -19.13 -32.32 4.22
C MET A 56 -18.31 -31.71 5.38
N SER A 57 -18.88 -30.76 6.09
CA SER A 57 -18.26 -30.11 7.23
C SER A 57 -17.88 -31.12 8.31
N LEU A 58 -18.78 -32.03 8.67
CA LEU A 58 -18.50 -33.10 9.64
C LEU A 58 -17.46 -34.10 9.12
N CYS A 59 -17.44 -34.40 7.80
CA CYS A 59 -16.38 -35.21 7.22
C CYS A 59 -15.01 -34.53 7.35
N MET A 60 -14.90 -33.23 7.05
CA MET A 60 -13.68 -32.45 7.20
C MET A 60 -13.24 -32.35 8.66
N LEU A 61 -14.17 -32.10 9.58
CA LEU A 61 -13.90 -32.08 11.02
C LEU A 61 -13.32 -33.43 11.50
N ARG A 62 -13.85 -34.56 11.03
CA ARG A 62 -13.36 -35.90 11.38
C ARG A 62 -11.94 -36.22 10.88
N MET A 63 -11.41 -35.41 9.96
CA MET A 63 -10.02 -35.49 9.52
C MET A 63 -9.04 -34.74 10.45
N CYS A 64 -9.58 -34.07 11.49
CA CYS A 64 -8.83 -33.22 12.41
C CYS A 64 -8.76 -33.83 13.82
N ASN A 65 -7.89 -33.23 14.66
CA ASN A 65 -7.73 -33.56 16.07
C ASN A 65 -8.18 -32.42 16.99
N ALA A 66 -8.39 -31.23 16.40
CA ALA A 66 -8.80 -30.04 17.11
C ALA A 66 -9.80 -29.25 16.28
N ILE A 67 -10.57 -28.41 16.97
CA ILE A 67 -11.51 -27.47 16.37
C ILE A 67 -11.22 -26.07 16.90
N TYR A 68 -11.20 -25.07 16.00
CA TYR A 68 -11.07 -23.66 16.34
C TYR A 68 -12.40 -22.96 16.08
N MET A 69 -13.03 -22.50 17.18
CA MET A 69 -14.35 -21.87 17.17
C MET A 69 -14.20 -20.36 16.99
N LEU A 70 -14.68 -19.81 15.89
CA LEU A 70 -14.71 -18.37 15.64
C LEU A 70 -15.70 -17.65 16.57
N LYS A 71 -15.49 -16.37 16.78
CA LYS A 71 -16.38 -15.52 17.56
C LYS A 71 -17.84 -15.68 17.10
N ASP A 72 -18.76 -15.65 18.05
CA ASP A 72 -20.19 -15.79 17.82
C ASP A 72 -20.67 -17.18 17.30
N TRP A 73 -19.83 -18.20 17.31
CA TRP A 73 -20.16 -19.54 16.85
C TRP A 73 -21.43 -20.11 17.46
N ARG A 74 -21.76 -19.73 18.73
CA ARG A 74 -22.96 -20.17 19.46
C ARG A 74 -24.25 -19.71 18.81
N LYS A 75 -24.23 -18.71 17.95
CA LYS A 75 -25.37 -18.21 17.16
C LYS A 75 -25.60 -19.03 15.88
N SER A 76 -24.65 -19.87 15.47
CA SER A 76 -24.71 -20.72 14.28
C SER A 76 -25.11 -22.14 14.65
N ALA A 77 -26.23 -22.60 14.08
CA ALA A 77 -26.70 -23.99 14.32
C ALA A 77 -25.67 -25.02 13.80
N GLY A 78 -25.03 -24.75 12.64
CA GLY A 78 -23.98 -25.60 12.07
C GLY A 78 -22.77 -25.70 12.99
N ALA A 79 -22.25 -24.55 13.43
CA ALA A 79 -21.07 -24.51 14.31
C ALA A 79 -21.37 -25.18 15.69
N ALA A 80 -22.59 -25.08 16.17
CA ALA A 80 -23.00 -25.76 17.40
C ALA A 80 -22.99 -27.30 17.24
N ILE A 81 -23.43 -27.82 16.09
CA ILE A 81 -23.36 -29.26 15.76
C ILE A 81 -21.90 -29.73 15.67
N GLU A 82 -21.05 -28.97 14.97
CA GLU A 82 -19.62 -29.26 14.84
C GLU A 82 -18.90 -29.26 16.18
N HIS A 83 -19.22 -28.29 17.06
CA HIS A 83 -18.71 -28.25 18.43
C HIS A 83 -19.14 -29.49 19.25
N CYS A 84 -20.40 -29.91 19.16
CA CYS A 84 -20.87 -31.11 19.84
C CYS A 84 -20.16 -32.38 19.34
N GLU A 85 -19.99 -32.53 18.05
CA GLU A 85 -19.25 -33.64 17.45
C GLU A 85 -17.78 -33.68 17.93
N ALA A 86 -17.09 -32.54 17.88
CA ALA A 86 -15.71 -32.41 18.37
C ALA A 86 -15.58 -32.78 19.84
N LYS A 87 -16.50 -32.27 20.66
CA LYS A 87 -16.55 -32.57 22.10
C LYS A 87 -16.79 -34.04 22.36
N GLY A 88 -17.73 -34.66 21.64
CA GLY A 88 -18.03 -36.08 21.74
C GLY A 88 -16.87 -37.00 21.36
N LYS A 89 -15.97 -36.52 20.48
CA LYS A 89 -14.76 -37.24 20.07
C LYS A 89 -13.52 -36.91 20.90
N GLY A 90 -13.61 -36.01 21.87
CA GLY A 90 -12.51 -35.61 22.74
C GLY A 90 -11.47 -34.77 22.00
N TYR A 91 -11.84 -34.04 20.95
CA TYR A 91 -10.92 -33.14 20.24
C TYR A 91 -10.55 -31.94 21.11
N GLU A 92 -9.37 -31.38 20.86
CA GLU A 92 -8.96 -30.11 21.46
C GLU A 92 -9.86 -28.98 20.94
N ILE A 93 -10.53 -28.27 21.86
CA ILE A 93 -11.42 -27.16 21.52
C ILE A 93 -10.69 -25.84 21.82
N MET A 94 -10.42 -25.08 20.80
CA MET A 94 -9.87 -23.72 20.88
C MET A 94 -10.98 -22.73 20.53
N GLU A 95 -11.08 -21.65 21.27
CA GLU A 95 -12.01 -20.57 20.96
C GLU A 95 -11.25 -19.30 20.57
N GLU A 96 -11.78 -18.55 19.62
CA GLU A 96 -11.29 -17.21 19.28
C GLU A 96 -11.45 -16.32 20.51
N ILE A 97 -10.33 -15.92 21.10
CA ILE A 97 -10.31 -15.09 22.30
C ILE A 97 -10.78 -13.69 21.89
N ALA A 98 -11.78 -13.15 22.59
CA ALA A 98 -12.14 -11.75 22.44
C ALA A 98 -10.91 -10.89 22.77
N GLU A 99 -10.52 -10.01 21.86
CA GLU A 99 -9.35 -9.13 22.05
C GLU A 99 -9.54 -8.31 23.35
N THR A 100 -8.69 -8.58 24.35
CA THR A 100 -8.62 -7.76 25.55
C THR A 100 -7.85 -6.47 25.23
N LYS A 101 -8.03 -5.39 26.02
CA LYS A 101 -7.31 -4.12 25.82
C LYS A 101 -5.79 -4.32 25.76
N GLU A 102 -5.24 -5.23 26.55
CA GLU A 102 -3.81 -5.57 26.56
C GLU A 102 -3.34 -6.23 25.25
N MET A 103 -4.15 -7.15 24.66
CA MET A 103 -3.84 -7.77 23.38
C MET A 103 -3.97 -6.80 22.19
N THR A 104 -4.84 -5.77 22.30
CA THR A 104 -4.93 -4.71 21.29
C THR A 104 -3.72 -3.78 21.34
N GLU A 105 -3.17 -3.51 22.52
CA GLU A 105 -1.93 -2.74 22.67
C GLU A 105 -0.70 -3.48 22.11
N ASP A 106 -0.55 -4.76 22.41
CA ASP A 106 0.54 -5.58 21.86
C ASP A 106 0.48 -5.70 20.33
N LYS A 107 -0.71 -5.88 19.77
CA LYS A 107 -0.90 -5.88 18.30
C LYS A 107 -0.64 -4.50 17.70
N LYS A 108 -1.01 -3.42 18.38
CA LYS A 108 -0.74 -2.04 17.95
C LYS A 108 0.77 -1.78 17.94
N VAL A 109 1.47 -2.14 19.01
CA VAL A 109 2.94 -2.05 19.11
C VAL A 109 3.63 -2.91 18.03
N SER A 110 3.12 -4.09 17.73
CA SER A 110 3.66 -4.94 16.67
C SER A 110 3.44 -4.34 15.28
N LYS A 111 2.25 -3.80 15.00
CA LYS A 111 1.95 -3.08 13.74
C LYS A 111 2.81 -1.82 13.57
N GLU A 112 2.99 -1.05 14.65
CA GLU A 112 3.85 0.14 14.66
C GLU A 112 5.31 -0.21 14.37
N LYS A 113 5.83 -1.29 14.97
CA LYS A 113 7.19 -1.78 14.69
C LYS A 113 7.37 -2.25 13.26
N ASP A 114 6.39 -2.96 12.69
CA ASP A 114 6.43 -3.40 11.29
C ASP A 114 6.35 -2.20 10.32
N CYS A 115 5.51 -1.22 10.62
CA CYS A 115 5.41 0.01 9.86
C CYS A 115 6.74 0.80 9.89
N GLU A 116 7.35 0.92 11.07
CA GLU A 116 8.65 1.57 11.23
C GLU A 116 9.77 0.83 10.49
N TYR A 117 9.80 -0.50 10.56
CA TYR A 117 10.76 -1.33 9.83
C TYR A 117 10.62 -1.14 8.31
N ARG A 118 9.39 -1.13 7.79
CA ARG A 118 9.12 -0.87 6.37
C ARG A 118 9.59 0.52 5.97
N ARG A 119 9.32 1.54 6.77
CA ARG A 119 9.75 2.91 6.52
C ARG A 119 11.28 3.03 6.51
N GLN A 120 11.97 2.42 7.46
CA GLN A 120 13.44 2.40 7.49
C GLN A 120 14.04 1.74 6.25
N ARG A 121 13.43 0.67 5.75
CA ARG A 121 13.83 0.03 4.50
C ARG A 121 13.63 0.96 3.29
N GLU A 122 12.51 1.65 3.21
CA GLU A 122 12.27 2.63 2.15
C GLU A 122 13.22 3.86 2.26
N MET A 123 13.51 4.32 3.47
CA MET A 123 14.50 5.38 3.72
C MET A 123 15.90 4.98 3.21
N LYS A 124 16.31 3.74 3.46
CA LYS A 124 17.61 3.23 2.98
C LYS A 124 17.68 3.26 1.46
N LYS A 125 16.61 2.86 0.77
CA LYS A 125 16.53 2.92 -0.71
C LYS A 125 16.58 4.36 -1.20
N PHE A 126 15.77 5.24 -0.62
CA PHE A 126 15.72 6.65 -1.01
C PHE A 126 17.09 7.30 -0.85
N LYS A 127 17.78 7.07 0.26
CA LYS A 127 19.14 7.57 0.50
C LYS A 127 20.13 7.07 -0.55
N GLN A 128 20.04 5.80 -0.95
CA GLN A 128 20.85 5.23 -2.02
C GLN A 128 20.55 5.92 -3.38
N TYR A 129 19.28 6.14 -3.71
CA TYR A 129 18.91 6.80 -4.96
C TYR A 129 19.27 8.29 -4.95
N PHE A 130 19.04 8.97 -3.84
CA PHE A 130 19.38 10.37 -3.65
C PHE A 130 20.90 10.63 -3.75
N SER A 131 21.74 9.66 -3.38
CA SER A 131 23.19 9.77 -3.50
C SER A 131 23.70 9.98 -4.93
N HIS A 132 22.86 9.75 -5.94
CA HIS A 132 23.19 10.10 -7.34
C HIS A 132 23.12 11.60 -7.62
N ILE A 133 22.47 12.39 -6.74
CA ILE A 133 22.36 13.84 -6.89
C ILE A 133 23.63 14.48 -6.36
N GLN A 134 24.52 14.90 -7.28
CA GLN A 134 25.83 15.48 -6.95
C GLN A 134 25.87 16.99 -7.16
N ARG A 135 24.73 17.63 -7.43
CA ARG A 135 24.66 19.09 -7.65
C ARG A 135 24.98 19.86 -6.39
N LYS A 136 25.65 21.02 -6.57
CA LYS A 136 25.86 21.95 -5.48
C LYS A 136 24.56 22.30 -4.79
N GLY A 137 24.48 22.12 -3.48
CA GLY A 137 23.27 22.35 -2.67
C GLY A 137 22.44 21.08 -2.36
N SER A 138 22.84 19.89 -2.87
CA SER A 138 22.17 18.64 -2.56
C SER A 138 22.14 18.33 -1.06
N ASP A 139 23.19 18.65 -0.31
CA ASP A 139 23.23 18.48 1.14
C ASP A 139 22.19 19.37 1.88
N MET A 140 22.06 20.62 1.41
CA MET A 140 21.04 21.53 1.96
C MET A 140 19.62 21.05 1.59
N LEU A 141 19.43 20.53 0.38
CA LEU A 141 18.18 19.94 -0.05
C LEU A 141 17.82 18.72 0.81
N TRP A 142 18.78 17.82 1.07
CA TRP A 142 18.57 16.67 1.96
C TRP A 142 18.12 17.11 3.35
N ASN A 143 18.85 18.04 3.98
CA ASN A 143 18.51 18.54 5.30
C ASN A 143 17.12 19.20 5.32
N TRP A 144 16.78 19.93 4.26
CA TRP A 144 15.46 20.54 4.14
C TRP A 144 14.33 19.52 4.03
N LEU A 145 14.51 18.44 3.25
CA LEU A 145 13.55 17.34 3.18
C LEU A 145 13.34 16.68 4.55
N GLU A 146 14.41 16.48 5.30
CA GLU A 146 14.39 15.84 6.62
C GLU A 146 13.66 16.72 7.64
N VAL A 147 14.04 18.00 7.75
CA VAL A 147 13.46 18.95 8.70
C VAL A 147 11.98 19.25 8.41
N ASN A 148 11.58 19.29 7.13
CA ASN A 148 10.20 19.59 6.75
C ASN A 148 9.31 18.35 6.60
N GLY A 149 9.75 17.19 7.09
CA GLY A 149 8.90 16.03 7.26
C GLY A 149 8.60 15.23 5.99
N PHE A 150 9.36 15.40 4.90
CA PHE A 150 9.17 14.65 3.66
C PHE A 150 9.04 13.15 3.89
N PHE A 151 9.87 12.59 4.77
CA PHE A 151 9.93 11.16 5.05
C PHE A 151 8.76 10.63 5.88
N MET A 152 7.91 11.52 6.38
CA MET A 152 6.69 11.20 7.13
C MET A 152 5.42 11.61 6.38
N ALA A 153 5.54 12.41 5.32
CA ALA A 153 4.41 12.89 4.56
C ALA A 153 3.64 11.75 3.87
N PRO A 154 2.30 11.84 3.79
CA PRO A 154 1.50 10.95 2.97
C PRO A 154 1.63 11.31 1.49
N ALA A 155 1.40 10.33 0.59
CA ALA A 155 1.35 10.59 -0.85
C ALA A 155 0.01 11.19 -1.30
N SER A 156 -1.07 10.94 -0.56
CA SER A 156 -2.41 11.50 -0.81
C SER A 156 -3.22 11.60 0.48
N THR A 157 -4.39 12.26 0.42
CA THR A 157 -5.30 12.35 1.58
C THR A 157 -6.16 11.09 1.78
N LYS A 158 -6.58 10.42 0.69
CA LYS A 158 -7.59 9.33 0.74
C LYS A 158 -7.27 8.13 -0.14
N TYR A 159 -6.31 8.28 -1.08
CA TYR A 159 -6.03 7.27 -2.08
C TYR A 159 -4.73 6.49 -1.73
N HIS A 160 -3.87 6.29 -2.74
CA HIS A 160 -2.59 5.62 -2.54
C HIS A 160 -1.69 6.35 -1.52
N GLY A 161 -1.00 5.58 -0.67
CA GLY A 161 -0.02 6.14 0.26
C GLY A 161 -0.57 7.13 1.29
N SER A 162 -1.86 7.04 1.68
CA SER A 162 -2.49 7.86 2.72
C SER A 162 -2.09 7.36 4.14
N TYR A 163 -0.78 7.36 4.42
CA TYR A 163 -0.20 6.95 5.70
C TYR A 163 1.18 7.59 5.88
N PRO A 164 1.72 7.67 7.12
CA PRO A 164 3.04 8.23 7.37
C PRO A 164 4.15 7.53 6.57
N GLY A 165 4.89 8.28 5.75
CA GLY A 165 5.91 7.75 4.85
C GLY A 165 5.39 7.26 3.49
N GLY A 166 4.12 7.51 3.18
CA GLY A 166 3.54 7.19 1.88
C GLY A 166 4.24 7.90 0.73
N LEU A 167 4.58 9.18 0.88
CA LEU A 167 5.33 9.97 -0.10
C LEU A 167 6.73 9.39 -0.36
N LEU A 168 7.43 8.96 0.68
CA LEU A 168 8.72 8.30 0.59
C LEU A 168 8.65 7.02 -0.27
N LYS A 169 7.67 6.17 0.00
CA LYS A 169 7.47 4.92 -0.75
C LYS A 169 7.11 5.20 -2.20
N HIS A 170 6.20 6.14 -2.43
CA HIS A 170 5.78 6.59 -3.76
C HIS A 170 6.98 7.06 -4.59
N SER A 171 7.78 7.99 -4.06
CA SER A 171 8.98 8.49 -4.74
C SER A 171 9.97 7.37 -5.12
N ASN A 172 10.17 6.38 -4.25
CA ASN A 172 10.99 5.21 -4.54
C ASN A 172 10.41 4.36 -5.68
N ASN A 173 9.09 4.15 -5.69
CA ASN A 173 8.41 3.39 -6.75
C ASN A 173 8.53 4.11 -8.09
N VAL A 174 8.28 5.44 -8.11
CA VAL A 174 8.44 6.26 -9.32
C VAL A 174 9.88 6.19 -9.85
N TYR A 175 10.88 6.27 -8.95
CA TYR A 175 12.28 6.11 -9.36
C TYR A 175 12.54 4.76 -10.04
N GLN A 176 12.06 3.67 -9.46
CA GLN A 176 12.25 2.33 -10.04
C GLN A 176 11.53 2.17 -11.38
N ARG A 177 10.31 2.71 -11.50
CA ARG A 177 9.56 2.70 -12.76
C ARG A 177 10.24 3.52 -13.84
N LEU A 178 10.66 4.76 -13.52
CA LEU A 178 11.36 5.64 -14.45
C LEU A 178 12.68 5.04 -14.91
N LEU A 179 13.46 4.46 -14.00
CA LEU A 179 14.72 3.79 -14.35
C LEU A 179 14.49 2.64 -15.34
N LYS A 180 13.47 1.82 -15.12
CA LYS A 180 13.10 0.73 -16.06
C LYS A 180 12.68 1.27 -17.41
N LEU A 181 11.82 2.29 -17.46
CA LEU A 181 11.38 2.91 -18.72
C LEU A 181 12.55 3.49 -19.51
N THR A 182 13.48 4.19 -18.85
CA THR A 182 14.67 4.74 -19.53
C THR A 182 15.59 3.64 -20.05
N MET A 183 15.73 2.52 -19.34
CA MET A 183 16.50 1.36 -19.80
C MET A 183 15.85 0.65 -20.99
N GLU A 184 14.54 0.53 -21.01
CA GLU A 184 13.78 -0.08 -22.11
C GLU A 184 13.84 0.77 -23.37
N GLU A 185 13.66 2.09 -23.24
CA GLU A 185 13.79 3.02 -24.36
C GLU A 185 15.21 3.00 -24.94
N LYS A 186 16.24 2.90 -24.08
CA LYS A 186 17.62 2.72 -24.54
C LYS A 186 17.80 1.44 -25.38
N LYS A 187 17.16 0.33 -25.02
CA LYS A 187 17.23 -0.93 -25.78
C LYS A 187 16.53 -0.84 -27.14
N ARG A 188 15.43 -0.07 -27.21
CA ARG A 188 14.68 0.18 -28.46
C ARG A 188 15.40 1.19 -29.37
N GLY A 189 16.35 1.94 -28.81
CA GLY A 189 16.90 3.13 -29.40
C GLY A 189 17.66 2.91 -30.70
N ARG A 190 17.35 3.76 -31.64
CA ARG A 190 18.18 4.10 -32.80
C ARG A 190 19.44 4.84 -32.30
N LYS A 191 20.58 4.68 -32.95
CA LYS A 191 21.94 5.16 -32.57
C LYS A 191 22.11 6.60 -32.02
N ALA A 192 21.05 7.40 -31.89
CA ALA A 192 21.11 8.83 -31.51
C ALA A 192 20.22 9.18 -30.28
N GLU A 193 19.76 8.22 -29.49
CA GLU A 193 18.85 8.57 -28.39
C GLU A 193 19.60 9.00 -27.12
N LYS A 194 19.12 10.12 -26.54
CA LYS A 194 19.66 10.74 -25.34
C LYS A 194 19.59 9.77 -24.16
N HIS A 195 20.70 9.47 -23.57
CA HIS A 195 20.80 8.68 -22.36
C HIS A 195 20.66 9.59 -21.15
N TYR A 196 19.67 9.32 -20.29
CA TYR A 196 19.50 10.07 -19.05
C TYR A 196 20.47 9.58 -17.98
N HIS A 197 21.18 10.52 -17.35
CA HIS A 197 22.04 10.23 -16.21
C HIS A 197 21.20 9.82 -14.99
N LEU A 198 21.76 8.97 -14.13
CA LEU A 198 21.13 8.56 -12.89
C LEU A 198 20.76 9.76 -12.00
N GLU A 199 21.56 10.83 -12.06
CA GLU A 199 21.28 12.09 -11.35
C GLU A 199 19.96 12.71 -11.81
N THR A 200 19.75 12.88 -13.11
CA THR A 200 18.49 13.40 -13.67
C THR A 200 17.30 12.52 -13.29
N ILE A 201 17.46 11.19 -13.40
CA ILE A 201 16.41 10.24 -13.01
C ILE A 201 16.09 10.40 -11.51
N ALA A 202 17.10 10.51 -10.65
CA ALA A 202 16.94 10.69 -9.22
C ALA A 202 16.22 12.01 -8.88
N ILE A 203 16.64 13.11 -9.49
CA ILE A 203 16.03 14.42 -9.28
C ILE A 203 14.55 14.39 -9.62
N VAL A 204 14.21 14.00 -10.86
CA VAL A 204 12.82 14.11 -11.29
C VAL A 204 11.91 13.10 -10.61
N ALA A 205 12.38 11.87 -10.37
CA ALA A 205 11.55 10.83 -9.77
C ALA A 205 11.39 10.98 -8.25
N LEU A 206 12.45 11.32 -7.52
CA LEU A 206 12.40 11.42 -6.07
C LEU A 206 11.72 12.70 -5.59
N LEU A 207 11.75 13.76 -6.40
CA LEU A 207 11.39 15.11 -5.98
C LEU A 207 10.17 15.69 -6.71
N HIS A 208 9.56 14.98 -7.70
CA HIS A 208 8.44 15.52 -8.48
C HIS A 208 7.28 16.01 -7.60
N ASP A 209 7.05 15.32 -6.51
CA ASP A 209 5.96 15.52 -5.57
C ASP A 209 6.39 16.15 -4.23
N VAL A 210 7.57 16.76 -4.18
CA VAL A 210 8.11 17.32 -2.94
C VAL A 210 7.18 18.33 -2.27
N CYS A 211 6.34 19.00 -3.03
CA CYS A 211 5.33 19.94 -2.52
C CYS A 211 4.29 19.27 -1.59
N LYS A 212 4.12 17.95 -1.67
CA LYS A 212 3.15 17.21 -0.83
C LYS A 212 3.50 17.19 0.66
N MET A 213 4.77 17.40 1.02
CA MET A 213 5.19 17.44 2.43
C MET A 213 4.58 18.60 3.22
N ASP A 214 4.15 19.67 2.54
CA ASP A 214 3.50 20.85 3.15
C ASP A 214 2.05 21.06 2.68
N LEU A 215 1.50 20.10 1.94
CA LEU A 215 0.11 20.16 1.46
C LEU A 215 -0.87 19.41 2.37
N TYR A 216 -0.40 18.51 3.21
CA TYR A 216 -1.27 17.65 3.99
C TYR A 216 -0.99 17.78 5.48
N LYS A 217 -2.04 18.11 6.24
CA LYS A 217 -2.02 18.11 7.71
C LYS A 217 -2.76 16.89 8.22
N GLN A 218 -2.16 16.20 9.18
CA GLN A 218 -2.86 15.15 9.91
C GLN A 218 -3.88 15.79 10.85
N GLU A 219 -5.13 15.33 10.80
CA GLU A 219 -6.15 15.72 11.77
C GLU A 219 -5.95 14.98 13.09
N GLU A 220 -6.14 15.69 14.20
CA GLU A 220 -6.29 15.05 15.51
C GLU A 220 -7.67 14.39 15.54
N SER A 221 -7.73 13.10 15.17
CA SER A 221 -8.97 12.35 15.17
C SER A 221 -9.42 12.08 16.60
N GLY A 222 -10.50 12.74 17.04
CA GLY A 222 -11.20 12.42 18.28
C GLY A 222 -12.06 11.15 18.19
N GLN A 223 -12.01 10.39 17.11
CA GLN A 223 -12.75 9.16 16.89
C GLN A 223 -11.80 7.98 16.64
N GLN A 224 -12.21 6.83 17.07
CA GLN A 224 -11.51 5.56 17.24
C GLN A 224 -11.19 4.83 15.91
N ASP A 225 -11.02 5.55 14.80
CA ASP A 225 -10.58 4.97 13.54
C ASP A 225 -9.04 4.91 13.48
N ASP A 226 -8.51 3.71 13.35
CA ASP A 226 -7.06 3.40 13.35
C ASP A 226 -6.26 3.98 12.16
N LYS A 227 -6.89 4.73 11.25
CA LYS A 227 -6.23 5.33 10.09
C LYS A 227 -6.08 6.83 10.26
N PRO A 228 -4.85 7.39 10.07
CA PRO A 228 -4.65 8.83 10.11
C PRO A 228 -5.48 9.49 9.01
N GLN A 229 -6.25 10.50 9.37
CA GLN A 229 -6.97 11.34 8.41
C GLN A 229 -6.12 12.56 8.08
N TYR A 230 -6.06 12.92 6.80
CA TYR A 230 -5.30 14.06 6.33
C TYR A 230 -6.22 15.05 5.63
N THR A 231 -6.09 16.34 5.98
CA THR A 231 -6.72 17.44 5.28
C THR A 231 -5.73 18.16 4.37
N HIS A 232 -6.27 18.77 3.32
CA HIS A 232 -5.48 19.58 2.40
C HIS A 232 -5.33 21.00 2.95
N GLN A 233 -4.08 21.40 3.21
CA GLN A 233 -3.72 22.78 3.55
C GLN A 233 -2.67 23.27 2.56
N ASN A 234 -2.93 24.37 1.85
CA ASN A 234 -2.00 24.92 0.88
C ASN A 234 -1.77 26.40 1.13
N ASP A 235 -0.72 26.70 1.91
CA ASP A 235 -0.33 28.08 2.25
C ASP A 235 0.38 28.80 1.10
N PHE A 236 0.78 28.08 0.05
CA PHE A 236 1.37 28.61 -1.17
C PHE A 236 0.62 28.07 -2.40
N PRO A 237 -0.55 28.65 -2.73
CA PRO A 237 -1.49 28.11 -3.71
C PRO A 237 -1.04 28.41 -5.14
N ILE A 238 -0.10 27.67 -5.65
CA ILE A 238 0.31 27.58 -7.05
C ILE A 238 0.17 26.15 -7.53
N GLY A 239 0.28 25.92 -8.82
CA GLY A 239 0.13 24.59 -9.37
C GLY A 239 1.08 23.56 -8.72
N HIS A 240 0.64 22.34 -8.66
CA HIS A 240 1.32 21.24 -7.97
C HIS A 240 2.77 21.03 -8.47
N GLY A 241 2.92 20.90 -9.79
CA GLY A 241 4.24 20.75 -10.41
C GLY A 241 5.11 22.01 -10.28
N GLU A 242 4.52 23.22 -10.40
CA GLU A 242 5.24 24.49 -10.23
C GLU A 242 5.79 24.61 -8.82
N LYS A 243 4.99 24.27 -7.81
CA LYS A 243 5.42 24.33 -6.41
C LYS A 243 6.62 23.44 -6.16
N SER A 244 6.58 22.20 -6.67
CA SER A 244 7.73 21.26 -6.57
C SER A 244 8.97 21.84 -7.25
N VAL A 245 8.88 22.34 -8.48
CA VAL A 245 10.00 22.95 -9.19
C VAL A 245 10.60 24.10 -8.39
N ILE A 246 9.77 25.04 -7.90
CA ILE A 246 10.24 26.22 -7.14
C ILE A 246 10.93 25.78 -5.85
N GLN A 247 10.38 24.81 -5.14
CA GLN A 247 10.97 24.31 -3.89
C GLN A 247 12.34 23.68 -4.11
N ILE A 248 12.48 22.84 -5.14
CA ILE A 248 13.75 22.21 -5.50
C ILE A 248 14.79 23.27 -5.92
N MET A 249 14.39 24.23 -6.75
CA MET A 249 15.30 25.26 -7.27
C MET A 249 15.82 26.23 -6.21
N ARG A 250 15.28 26.26 -5.00
CA ARG A 250 15.85 26.98 -3.86
C ARG A 250 17.19 26.39 -3.40
N PHE A 251 17.49 25.15 -3.77
CA PHE A 251 18.66 24.40 -3.30
C PHE A 251 19.59 23.97 -4.44
N ILE A 252 19.04 23.41 -5.52
CA ILE A 252 19.80 22.92 -6.68
C ILE A 252 19.24 23.54 -7.97
N SER A 253 20.10 23.71 -8.96
CA SER A 253 19.68 24.11 -10.30
C SER A 253 19.03 22.92 -11.01
N LEU A 254 17.98 23.17 -11.80
CA LEU A 254 17.36 22.21 -12.70
C LEU A 254 17.60 22.58 -14.16
N THR A 255 17.68 21.59 -15.02
CA THR A 255 17.65 21.79 -16.48
C THR A 255 16.22 22.04 -16.94
N ASP A 256 16.03 22.69 -18.09
CA ASP A 256 14.71 22.91 -18.69
C ASP A 256 13.93 21.60 -18.87
N GLU A 257 14.61 20.51 -19.20
CA GLU A 257 13.99 19.20 -19.38
C GLU A 257 13.50 18.61 -18.05
N GLU A 258 14.25 18.77 -16.97
CA GLU A 258 13.86 18.37 -15.62
C GLU A 258 12.69 19.21 -15.10
N ILE A 259 12.74 20.53 -15.37
CA ILE A 259 11.62 21.43 -15.05
C ILE A 259 10.36 20.99 -15.77
N MET A 260 10.40 20.77 -17.09
CA MET A 260 9.26 20.30 -17.87
C MET A 260 8.73 18.95 -17.35
N ALA A 261 9.62 18.01 -17.00
CA ALA A 261 9.22 16.71 -16.48
C ALA A 261 8.49 16.86 -15.15
N ILE A 262 9.06 17.56 -14.17
CA ILE A 262 8.45 17.78 -12.86
C ILE A 262 7.15 18.60 -12.98
N ARG A 263 7.16 19.66 -13.79
CA ARG A 263 6.00 20.53 -13.97
C ARG A 263 4.76 19.79 -14.50
N TRP A 264 4.96 18.87 -15.45
CA TRP A 264 3.87 18.24 -16.18
C TRP A 264 3.64 16.76 -15.82
N HIS A 265 4.23 16.29 -14.70
CA HIS A 265 4.09 14.87 -14.31
C HIS A 265 2.63 14.47 -14.04
N MET A 266 1.77 15.40 -13.56
CA MET A 266 0.35 15.13 -13.34
C MET A 266 -0.44 14.88 -14.64
N GLY A 267 0.11 15.23 -15.80
CA GLY A 267 -0.53 14.99 -17.09
C GLY A 267 -1.91 15.65 -17.19
N GLY A 268 -2.91 14.89 -17.64
CA GLY A 268 -4.30 15.35 -17.77
C GLY A 268 -5.02 15.67 -16.46
N PHE A 269 -4.44 15.34 -15.31
CA PHE A 269 -4.98 15.69 -13.99
C PHE A 269 -4.58 17.10 -13.53
N ASP A 270 -3.65 17.74 -14.23
CA ASP A 270 -3.21 19.11 -13.93
C ASP A 270 -4.30 20.15 -14.25
N ASP A 271 -4.50 21.09 -13.33
CA ASP A 271 -5.59 22.09 -13.46
C ASP A 271 -5.38 23.02 -14.65
N ALA A 272 -4.14 23.35 -15.03
CA ALA A 272 -3.87 24.15 -16.22
C ALA A 272 -4.30 23.39 -17.50
N VAL A 273 -4.09 22.07 -17.55
CA VAL A 273 -4.55 21.22 -18.67
C VAL A 273 -6.08 21.17 -18.71
N ARG A 274 -6.73 20.98 -17.57
CA ARG A 274 -8.20 21.03 -17.44
C ARG A 274 -8.76 22.40 -17.81
N GLY A 275 -8.01 23.46 -17.55
CA GLY A 275 -8.31 24.83 -17.99
C GLY A 275 -8.04 25.12 -19.45
N GLY A 276 -7.57 24.12 -20.23
CA GLY A 276 -7.38 24.22 -21.68
C GLY A 276 -5.97 24.59 -22.13
N SER A 277 -4.95 24.63 -21.23
CA SER A 277 -3.55 24.84 -21.65
C SER A 277 -3.06 23.69 -22.54
N ARG A 278 -2.32 24.07 -23.60
CA ARG A 278 -1.65 23.12 -24.51
C ARG A 278 -0.17 22.89 -24.17
N ASP A 279 0.33 23.54 -23.11
CA ASP A 279 1.77 23.54 -22.80
C ASP A 279 2.27 22.16 -22.36
N MET A 280 1.43 21.34 -21.72
CA MET A 280 1.75 19.94 -21.43
C MET A 280 2.05 19.17 -22.74
N ASN A 281 1.19 19.28 -23.76
CA ASN A 281 1.39 18.61 -25.04
C ASN A 281 2.68 19.10 -25.73
N ASN A 282 2.95 20.41 -25.62
CA ASN A 282 4.17 21.01 -26.14
C ASN A 282 5.42 20.47 -25.39
N ALA A 283 5.35 20.35 -24.07
CA ALA A 283 6.42 19.80 -23.26
C ALA A 283 6.66 18.30 -23.56
N PHE A 284 5.59 17.51 -23.68
CA PHE A 284 5.69 16.09 -24.06
C PHE A 284 6.26 15.89 -25.47
N GLY A 285 5.96 16.81 -26.40
CA GLY A 285 6.56 16.82 -27.73
C GLY A 285 8.06 17.17 -27.74
N LYS A 286 8.55 17.89 -26.73
CA LYS A 286 9.95 18.31 -26.59
C LYS A 286 10.80 17.40 -25.70
N SER A 287 10.20 16.78 -24.67
CA SER A 287 10.90 16.01 -23.64
C SER A 287 10.32 14.62 -23.49
N LYS A 288 11.08 13.60 -23.88
CA LYS A 288 10.75 12.20 -23.57
C LYS A 288 10.77 11.94 -22.05
N LEU A 289 11.61 12.66 -21.30
CA LEU A 289 11.68 12.54 -19.85
C LEU A 289 10.34 12.94 -19.19
N ALA A 290 9.70 14.00 -19.68
CA ALA A 290 8.40 14.42 -19.17
C ALA A 290 7.31 13.34 -19.38
N VAL A 291 7.28 12.72 -20.55
CA VAL A 291 6.38 11.59 -20.83
C VAL A 291 6.69 10.40 -19.93
N MET A 292 7.96 10.02 -19.82
CA MET A 292 8.35 8.84 -19.03
C MET A 292 8.11 9.04 -17.52
N LEU A 293 8.31 10.26 -16.99
CA LEU A 293 8.01 10.56 -15.59
C LEU A 293 6.51 10.46 -15.33
N HIS A 294 5.67 11.03 -16.18
CA HIS A 294 4.22 10.89 -16.09
C HIS A 294 3.78 9.42 -16.10
N LEU A 295 4.32 8.61 -17.01
CA LEU A 295 4.02 7.19 -17.06
C LEU A 295 4.52 6.45 -15.82
N ALA A 296 5.71 6.77 -15.32
CA ALA A 296 6.28 6.16 -14.11
C ALA A 296 5.43 6.45 -12.87
N ASP A 297 4.95 7.68 -12.72
CA ASP A 297 4.06 8.10 -11.65
C ASP A 297 2.71 7.36 -11.72
N MET A 298 2.08 7.32 -12.90
CA MET A 298 0.86 6.55 -13.14
C MET A 298 1.05 5.05 -12.81
N MET A 299 2.16 4.46 -13.23
CA MET A 299 2.47 3.05 -12.94
C MET A 299 2.68 2.81 -11.45
N ALA A 300 3.40 3.69 -10.76
CA ALA A 300 3.59 3.60 -9.32
C ALA A 300 2.23 3.68 -8.59
N THR A 301 1.43 4.68 -8.92
CA THR A 301 0.12 4.93 -8.30
C THR A 301 -0.86 3.78 -8.53
N TYR A 302 -0.98 3.28 -9.76
CA TYR A 302 -2.08 2.37 -10.15
C TYR A 302 -1.70 0.90 -10.21
N LEU A 303 -0.40 0.57 -10.28
CA LEU A 303 0.06 -0.82 -10.37
C LEU A 303 0.83 -1.28 -9.12
N ASP A 304 1.54 -0.36 -8.43
CA ASP A 304 2.40 -0.75 -7.31
C ASP A 304 1.77 -0.44 -5.93
N GLU A 305 0.86 0.55 -5.86
CA GLU A 305 0.38 1.13 -4.60
C GLU A 305 -1.12 0.94 -4.34
N ARG A 306 -1.86 0.43 -5.31
CA ARG A 306 -3.22 -0.05 -5.06
C ARG A 306 -3.12 -1.38 -4.30
N GLU A 307 -3.61 -1.38 -3.08
CA GLU A 307 -4.00 -2.63 -2.42
C GLU A 307 -5.23 -3.16 -3.16
N ALA A 308 -5.13 -4.44 -3.57
CA ALA A 308 -6.23 -5.15 -4.22
C ALA A 308 -7.36 -5.39 -3.24
#